data_83942f42d57687de62b500cc958cf013
#
_entry.id   83942f42d57687de62b500cc958cf013
#
_cell.length_a   1.000
_cell.length_b   1.000
_cell.length_c   1.000
_cell.angle_alpha   90.00
_cell.angle_beta   90.00
_cell.angle_gamma   90.00
#
_symmetry.space_group_name_H-M   'P 1'
#
loop_
_entity.id
_entity.type
_entity.pdbx_description
1 polymer ?
#
loop_
_entity_poly.entity_id
_entity_poly.type
_entity_poly.pdbx_seq_one_letter_code
_entity_poly.pdbx_strand_id
1 'polypeptide(L)'
;MLFRSQMDVLYPIFAKRIAPYFIGKDARDIEALLEEVTVYESNYKATGLAIFVPMATLEFAILDMFGKMSNRSIGLLISDRIYNPTIAVYQANGERDISAEETIDHIQRDVEISKAKAIKFKLGGRMSHPEYPAGRSEKLIPLVRKTFGDKMVISADANGSYTAAEAIPIGKLMQEYNYAFYEEPVPFDWYEELKTVADALKIPMALGEQEPSTHNFRWVLANNAVGIVQQDMFYFGGMVRCMRVARMAEVLGKQCIPHISSTGLGYLYMMHFVSAIPNAGLYHEFKEFNNDLPYTCETSTLRSDNEGAIKVPTGPGLGVTIDPAYLAKHTVVKG
;
A
#
# COMPACT_ATOMS: atom_id res chain seq x y z
N MET A 1 -6.70 -3.82 10.99
CA MET A 1 -6.85 -5.06 11.80
C MET A 1 -5.64 -6.00 11.66
N LEU A 2 -5.12 -6.28 10.48
CA LEU A 2 -3.91 -7.11 10.27
C LEU A 2 -2.65 -6.61 11.03
N PHE A 3 -2.47 -5.30 11.14
CA PHE A 3 -1.32 -4.71 11.82
C PHE A 3 -1.28 -5.00 13.32
N ARG A 4 -2.44 -5.01 13.98
CA ARG A 4 -2.52 -5.30 15.43
C ARG A 4 -2.14 -6.75 15.74
N SER A 5 -2.62 -7.71 14.94
CA SER A 5 -2.30 -9.13 15.13
C SER A 5 -0.85 -9.49 14.79
N GLN A 6 -0.21 -8.74 13.89
CA GLN A 6 1.20 -8.95 13.55
C GLN A 6 2.15 -8.32 14.58
N MET A 7 1.79 -7.18 15.19
CA MET A 7 2.64 -6.54 16.20
C MET A 7 2.83 -7.40 17.44
N ASP A 8 1.86 -8.19 17.84
CA ASP A 8 2.02 -9.14 18.96
C ASP A 8 3.14 -10.15 18.69
N VAL A 9 3.30 -10.57 17.43
CA VAL A 9 4.35 -11.49 16.99
C VAL A 9 5.67 -10.76 16.72
N LEU A 10 5.63 -9.56 16.17
CA LEU A 10 6.80 -8.80 15.73
C LEU A 10 7.41 -7.92 16.84
N TYR A 11 6.65 -7.63 17.91
CA TYR A 11 7.13 -6.85 19.04
C TYR A 11 8.44 -7.35 19.67
N PRO A 12 8.66 -8.64 19.87
CA PRO A 12 9.93 -9.14 20.36
C PRO A 12 11.14 -8.80 19.45
N ILE A 13 10.93 -8.77 18.15
CA ILE A 13 11.95 -8.38 17.16
C ILE A 13 12.21 -6.87 17.26
N PHE A 14 11.13 -6.07 17.30
CA PHE A 14 11.25 -4.63 17.53
C PHE A 14 12.05 -4.32 18.80
N ALA A 15 11.63 -4.88 19.93
CA ALA A 15 12.20 -4.57 21.25
C ALA A 15 13.63 -5.10 21.47
N LYS A 16 13.98 -6.23 20.83
CA LYS A 16 15.28 -6.90 21.09
C LYS A 16 16.32 -6.67 19.99
N ARG A 17 15.90 -6.30 18.78
CA ARG A 17 16.83 -6.25 17.63
C ARG A 17 16.81 -4.89 16.90
N ILE A 18 15.66 -4.22 16.84
CA ILE A 18 15.55 -2.95 16.10
C ILE A 18 15.76 -1.76 17.04
N ALA A 19 14.88 -1.58 18.04
CA ALA A 19 14.94 -0.42 18.92
C ALA A 19 16.28 -0.25 19.63
N PRO A 20 16.95 -1.31 20.19
CA PRO A 20 18.24 -1.16 20.85
C PRO A 20 19.35 -0.65 19.94
N TYR A 21 19.30 -0.96 18.65
CA TYR A 21 20.29 -0.49 17.68
C TYR A 21 20.26 1.05 17.54
N PHE A 22 19.08 1.67 17.65
CA PHE A 22 18.93 3.12 17.49
C PHE A 22 19.22 3.93 18.76
N ILE A 23 19.25 3.28 19.92
CA ILE A 23 19.50 3.98 21.19
C ILE A 23 20.89 4.64 21.18
N GLY A 24 20.95 5.93 21.50
CA GLY A 24 22.18 6.72 21.54
C GLY A 24 22.72 7.14 20.17
N LYS A 25 22.04 6.82 19.07
CA LYS A 25 22.42 7.25 17.72
C LYS A 25 21.72 8.55 17.33
N ASP A 26 22.31 9.27 16.40
CA ASP A 26 21.71 10.50 15.85
C ASP A 26 20.64 10.12 14.80
N ALA A 27 19.38 10.38 15.11
CA ALA A 27 18.27 10.08 14.21
C ALA A 27 18.31 10.87 12.88
N ARG A 28 19.12 11.93 12.77
CA ARG A 28 19.32 12.65 11.50
C ARG A 28 19.98 11.80 10.43
N ASP A 29 20.72 10.76 10.83
CA ASP A 29 21.35 9.79 9.93
C ASP A 29 20.40 8.63 9.57
N ILE A 30 19.09 8.88 9.59
CA ILE A 30 18.04 7.84 9.44
C ILE A 30 18.26 6.90 8.25
N GLU A 31 18.68 7.41 7.09
CA GLU A 31 18.93 6.57 5.91
C GLU A 31 20.04 5.56 6.14
N ALA A 32 21.15 5.98 6.73
CA ALA A 32 22.27 5.09 7.06
C ALA A 32 21.87 4.10 8.16
N LEU A 33 21.17 4.55 9.20
CA LEU A 33 20.72 3.71 10.30
C LEU A 33 19.76 2.60 9.85
N LEU A 34 18.87 2.88 8.89
CA LEU A 34 17.96 1.90 8.32
C LEU A 34 18.69 0.82 7.50
N GLU A 35 19.77 1.17 6.81
CA GLU A 35 20.61 0.18 6.13
C GLU A 35 21.44 -0.65 7.12
N GLU A 36 22.09 0.02 8.06
CA GLU A 36 22.97 -0.63 9.03
C GLU A 36 22.23 -1.59 9.97
N VAL A 37 21.00 -1.26 10.42
CA VAL A 37 20.21 -2.15 11.28
C VAL A 37 19.87 -3.48 10.59
N THR A 38 19.82 -3.52 9.26
CA THR A 38 19.56 -4.77 8.53
C THR A 38 20.71 -5.76 8.64
N VAL A 39 21.94 -5.28 8.82
CA VAL A 39 23.12 -6.13 8.99
C VAL A 39 23.51 -6.34 10.46
N TYR A 40 23.04 -5.46 11.35
CA TYR A 40 23.30 -5.56 12.77
C TYR A 40 22.86 -6.93 13.32
N GLU A 41 23.75 -7.62 14.07
CA GLU A 41 23.51 -8.96 14.61
C GLU A 41 22.86 -9.95 13.62
N SER A 42 23.21 -9.86 12.35
CA SER A 42 22.69 -10.71 11.27
C SER A 42 21.17 -10.58 11.05
N ASN A 43 20.59 -9.40 11.26
CA ASN A 43 19.16 -9.14 11.01
C ASN A 43 18.71 -9.48 9.59
N TYR A 44 19.62 -9.41 8.60
CA TYR A 44 19.34 -9.81 7.21
C TYR A 44 18.85 -11.26 7.07
N LYS A 45 19.07 -12.12 8.07
CA LYS A 45 18.56 -13.50 8.08
C LYS A 45 17.07 -13.58 8.36
N ALA A 46 16.46 -12.52 8.88
CA ALA A 46 15.03 -12.40 9.15
C ALA A 46 14.39 -11.40 8.19
N THR A 47 14.67 -11.51 6.88
CA THR A 47 14.16 -10.62 5.85
C THR A 47 12.63 -10.60 5.75
N GLY A 48 12.09 -9.59 5.08
CA GLY A 48 10.64 -9.43 4.89
C GLY A 48 9.96 -8.84 6.12
N LEU A 49 8.72 -9.20 6.35
CA LEU A 49 7.85 -8.63 7.39
C LEU A 49 8.48 -8.63 8.79
N ALA A 50 9.26 -9.67 9.11
CA ALA A 50 9.86 -9.83 10.44
C ALA A 50 10.79 -8.66 10.82
N ILE A 51 11.54 -8.11 9.88
CA ILE A 51 12.45 -6.97 10.09
C ILE A 51 11.82 -5.66 9.63
N PHE A 52 11.15 -5.66 8.48
CA PHE A 52 10.75 -4.42 7.84
C PHE A 52 9.57 -3.73 8.52
N VAL A 53 8.60 -4.47 9.09
CA VAL A 53 7.50 -3.85 9.85
C VAL A 53 8.02 -3.15 11.12
N PRO A 54 8.87 -3.77 11.96
CA PRO A 54 9.54 -3.09 13.07
C PRO A 54 10.35 -1.86 12.65
N MET A 55 11.13 -1.94 11.56
CA MET A 55 11.90 -0.82 11.03
C MET A 55 11.00 0.34 10.61
N ALA A 56 9.98 0.06 9.80
CA ALA A 56 9.02 1.06 9.34
C ALA A 56 8.29 1.74 10.50
N THR A 57 7.94 0.99 11.53
CA THR A 57 7.28 1.52 12.73
C THR A 57 8.17 2.54 13.46
N LEU A 58 9.48 2.25 13.56
CA LEU A 58 10.43 3.18 14.17
C LEU A 58 10.68 4.40 13.29
N GLU A 59 10.93 4.20 11.98
CA GLU A 59 11.09 5.30 11.02
C GLU A 59 9.89 6.25 11.06
N PHE A 60 8.68 5.70 11.09
CA PHE A 60 7.44 6.44 11.17
C PHE A 60 7.40 7.40 12.37
N ALA A 61 7.80 6.92 13.56
CA ALA A 61 7.89 7.74 14.76
C ALA A 61 8.97 8.83 14.65
N ILE A 62 10.12 8.52 14.05
CA ILE A 62 11.23 9.46 13.84
C ILE A 62 10.81 10.57 12.85
N LEU A 63 10.15 10.22 11.74
CA LEU A 63 9.69 11.21 10.76
C LEU A 63 8.60 12.13 11.34
N ASP A 64 7.68 11.60 12.13
CA ASP A 64 6.68 12.42 12.83
C ASP A 64 7.35 13.39 13.82
N MET A 65 8.34 12.92 14.58
CA MET A 65 9.13 13.74 15.47
C MET A 65 9.87 14.86 14.71
N PHE A 66 10.56 14.54 13.61
CA PHE A 66 11.26 15.55 12.81
C PHE A 66 10.31 16.56 12.19
N GLY A 67 9.15 16.11 11.72
CA GLY A 67 8.12 17.01 11.20
C GLY A 67 7.65 18.00 12.27
N LYS A 68 7.41 17.54 13.48
CA LYS A 68 7.02 18.37 14.62
C LYS A 68 8.14 19.35 15.03
N MET A 69 9.38 18.89 15.11
CA MET A 69 10.54 19.72 15.47
C MET A 69 10.83 20.83 14.43
N SER A 70 10.65 20.53 13.15
CA SER A 70 10.90 21.45 12.05
C SER A 70 9.67 22.25 11.61
N ASN A 71 8.50 22.02 12.24
CA ASN A 71 7.22 22.59 11.85
C ASN A 71 6.86 22.33 10.38
N ARG A 72 7.11 21.10 9.89
CA ARG A 72 6.85 20.65 8.53
C ARG A 72 6.03 19.35 8.54
N SER A 73 5.16 19.16 7.55
CA SER A 73 4.53 17.86 7.35
C SER A 73 5.55 16.80 6.88
N ILE A 74 5.28 15.52 7.12
CA ILE A 74 6.16 14.43 6.64
C ILE A 74 6.36 14.51 5.12
N GLY A 75 5.32 14.81 4.34
CA GLY A 75 5.47 14.98 2.89
C GLY A 75 6.53 16.02 2.51
N LEU A 76 6.63 17.12 3.27
CA LEU A 76 7.65 18.15 3.06
C LEU A 76 9.02 17.82 3.68
N LEU A 77 9.14 16.76 4.49
CA LEU A 77 10.46 16.26 4.93
C LEU A 77 11.13 15.42 3.83
N ILE A 78 10.33 14.66 3.07
CA ILE A 78 10.82 13.70 2.08
C ILE A 78 10.83 14.23 0.65
N SER A 79 10.23 15.41 0.43
CA SER A 79 10.21 16.11 -0.86
C SER A 79 10.34 17.63 -0.65
N ASP A 80 10.82 18.32 -1.66
CA ASP A 80 10.92 19.79 -1.70
C ASP A 80 9.54 20.46 -1.85
N ARG A 81 8.56 19.75 -2.35
CA ARG A 81 7.19 20.22 -2.59
C ARG A 81 6.14 19.11 -2.47
N ILE A 82 4.89 19.52 -2.34
CA ILE A 82 3.73 18.62 -2.41
C ILE A 82 3.20 18.61 -3.84
N TYR A 83 3.23 17.44 -4.47
CA TYR A 83 2.69 17.20 -5.83
C TYR A 83 1.18 16.96 -5.79
N ASN A 84 0.71 16.20 -4.80
CA ASN A 84 -0.66 15.72 -4.69
C ASN A 84 -1.27 16.17 -3.34
N PRO A 85 -1.78 17.41 -3.20
CA PRO A 85 -2.34 17.91 -1.94
C PRO A 85 -3.69 17.26 -1.57
N THR A 86 -4.32 16.61 -2.55
CA THR A 86 -5.57 15.85 -2.42
C THR A 86 -5.39 14.53 -3.13
N ILE A 87 -5.82 13.44 -2.53
CA ILE A 87 -5.66 12.09 -3.04
C ILE A 87 -7.04 11.54 -3.41
N ALA A 88 -7.26 11.30 -4.69
CA ALA A 88 -8.40 10.55 -5.17
C ALA A 88 -8.24 9.07 -4.81
N VAL A 89 -9.32 8.42 -4.36
CA VAL A 89 -9.25 7.07 -3.83
C VAL A 89 -9.98 6.06 -4.71
N TYR A 90 -9.48 4.83 -4.74
CA TYR A 90 -10.28 3.70 -5.15
C TYR A 90 -10.81 2.95 -3.93
N GLN A 91 -12.10 2.60 -3.98
CA GLN A 91 -12.69 1.76 -2.96
C GLN A 91 -12.17 0.33 -3.12
N ALA A 92 -11.49 -0.18 -2.09
CA ALA A 92 -10.97 -1.54 -2.09
C ALA A 92 -11.97 -2.50 -1.41
N ASN A 93 -12.33 -3.58 -2.12
CA ASN A 93 -13.08 -4.70 -1.57
C ASN A 93 -12.17 -5.93 -1.43
N GLY A 94 -12.14 -6.53 -0.24
CA GLY A 94 -11.22 -7.63 0.11
C GLY A 94 -11.81 -9.03 0.06
N GLU A 95 -13.09 -9.17 -0.25
CA GLU A 95 -13.82 -10.42 -0.13
C GLU A 95 -13.61 -11.36 -1.32
N ARG A 96 -13.57 -12.66 -1.05
CA ARG A 96 -13.37 -13.72 -2.05
C ARG A 96 -14.40 -14.83 -1.96
N ASP A 97 -14.76 -15.27 -0.76
CA ASP A 97 -15.55 -16.49 -0.53
C ASP A 97 -17.05 -16.22 -0.57
N ILE A 98 -17.49 -15.29 -1.40
CA ILE A 98 -18.88 -14.90 -1.64
C ILE A 98 -19.17 -14.88 -3.14
N SER A 99 -20.44 -14.89 -3.50
CA SER A 99 -20.87 -14.84 -4.92
C SER A 99 -20.45 -13.54 -5.60
N ALA A 100 -20.47 -13.54 -6.94
CA ALA A 100 -20.22 -12.34 -7.73
C ALA A 100 -21.27 -11.25 -7.42
N GLU A 101 -22.52 -11.64 -7.24
CA GLU A 101 -23.64 -10.75 -6.93
C GLU A 101 -23.47 -10.10 -5.54
N GLU A 102 -23.18 -10.89 -4.52
CA GLU A 102 -22.92 -10.38 -3.16
C GLU A 102 -21.70 -9.42 -3.15
N THR A 103 -20.68 -9.71 -3.96
CA THR A 103 -19.53 -8.80 -4.12
C THR A 103 -19.98 -7.44 -4.67
N ILE A 104 -20.87 -7.44 -5.68
CA ILE A 104 -21.43 -6.20 -6.24
C ILE A 104 -22.18 -5.40 -5.18
N ASP A 105 -23.06 -6.05 -4.43
CA ASP A 105 -23.86 -5.40 -3.37
C ASP A 105 -22.96 -4.73 -2.31
N HIS A 106 -21.85 -5.37 -1.96
CA HIS A 106 -20.87 -4.83 -1.02
C HIS A 106 -20.14 -3.61 -1.62
N ILE A 107 -19.62 -3.74 -2.85
CA ILE A 107 -18.94 -2.63 -3.52
C ILE A 107 -19.86 -1.43 -3.71
N GLN A 108 -21.13 -1.62 -4.07
CA GLN A 108 -22.09 -0.52 -4.23
C GLN A 108 -22.29 0.26 -2.93
N ARG A 109 -22.46 -0.42 -1.80
CA ARG A 109 -22.58 0.23 -0.48
C ARG A 109 -21.33 1.02 -0.12
N ASP A 110 -20.16 0.43 -0.33
CA ASP A 110 -18.89 1.07 0.01
C ASP A 110 -18.61 2.31 -0.87
N VAL A 111 -18.91 2.22 -2.16
CA VAL A 111 -18.80 3.35 -3.11
C VAL A 111 -19.80 4.46 -2.79
N GLU A 112 -21.02 4.12 -2.35
CA GLU A 112 -21.98 5.12 -1.92
C GLU A 112 -21.49 5.93 -0.71
N ILE A 113 -20.76 5.30 0.21
CA ILE A 113 -20.17 5.96 1.37
C ILE A 113 -18.94 6.77 0.98
N SER A 114 -17.99 6.15 0.26
CA SER A 114 -16.71 6.77 -0.09
C SER A 114 -16.78 7.77 -1.23
N LYS A 115 -17.84 7.74 -2.04
CA LYS A 115 -17.99 8.51 -3.30
C LYS A 115 -16.84 8.28 -4.29
N ALA A 116 -16.09 7.18 -4.13
CA ALA A 116 -14.96 6.84 -4.97
C ALA A 116 -15.34 6.74 -6.45
N LYS A 117 -14.47 7.21 -7.32
CA LYS A 117 -14.62 7.11 -8.79
C LYS A 117 -13.83 5.94 -9.36
N ALA A 118 -13.19 5.18 -8.50
CA ALA A 118 -12.46 3.97 -8.83
C ALA A 118 -12.73 2.87 -7.82
N ILE A 119 -12.62 1.62 -8.25
CA ILE A 119 -12.79 0.43 -7.42
C ILE A 119 -11.69 -0.58 -7.71
N LYS A 120 -11.31 -1.34 -6.69
CA LYS A 120 -10.46 -2.53 -6.80
C LYS A 120 -11.07 -3.67 -6.00
N PHE A 121 -11.20 -4.85 -6.59
CA PHE A 121 -11.77 -6.02 -5.93
C PHE A 121 -10.91 -7.25 -6.20
N LYS A 122 -11.18 -8.33 -5.48
CA LYS A 122 -10.38 -9.53 -5.51
C LYS A 122 -10.87 -10.55 -6.53
N LEU A 123 -9.92 -11.16 -7.27
CA LEU A 123 -10.10 -12.32 -8.15
C LEU A 123 -9.40 -13.55 -7.55
N GLY A 124 -9.80 -14.73 -8.01
CA GLY A 124 -9.16 -15.99 -7.64
C GLY A 124 -9.19 -16.32 -6.15
N GLY A 125 -8.47 -17.35 -5.77
CA GLY A 125 -8.44 -17.90 -4.41
C GLY A 125 -7.27 -17.47 -3.53
N ARG A 126 -6.34 -16.64 -4.01
CA ARG A 126 -5.09 -16.22 -3.38
C ARG A 126 -4.01 -17.32 -3.35
N MET A 127 -2.77 -16.97 -3.73
CA MET A 127 -1.57 -17.81 -3.63
C MET A 127 -1.81 -19.23 -4.15
N SER A 128 -2.23 -19.35 -5.42
CA SER A 128 -2.51 -20.62 -6.13
C SER A 128 -3.61 -21.49 -5.53
N HIS A 129 -4.39 -20.98 -4.57
CA HIS A 129 -5.58 -21.70 -4.11
C HIS A 129 -6.73 -21.57 -5.13
N PRO A 130 -7.57 -22.60 -5.28
CA PRO A 130 -8.79 -22.52 -6.09
C PRO A 130 -9.72 -21.41 -5.61
N GLU A 131 -10.37 -20.72 -6.53
CA GLU A 131 -11.39 -19.76 -6.16
C GLU A 131 -12.70 -20.43 -5.72
N TYR A 132 -13.41 -19.76 -4.84
CA TYR A 132 -14.74 -20.18 -4.40
C TYR A 132 -15.69 -18.96 -4.41
N PRO A 133 -16.90 -19.09 -4.98
CA PRO A 133 -17.36 -20.21 -5.83
C PRO A 133 -16.56 -20.32 -7.14
N ALA A 134 -16.48 -21.53 -7.69
CA ALA A 134 -15.77 -21.74 -8.95
C ALA A 134 -16.41 -20.90 -10.10
N GLY A 135 -15.57 -20.29 -10.96
CA GLY A 135 -16.02 -19.44 -12.07
C GLY A 135 -16.49 -18.05 -11.62
N ARG A 136 -16.22 -17.69 -10.35
CA ARG A 136 -16.60 -16.36 -9.81
C ARG A 136 -15.90 -15.24 -10.56
N SER A 137 -14.61 -15.38 -10.84
CA SER A 137 -13.81 -14.33 -11.48
C SER A 137 -14.33 -13.99 -12.88
N GLU A 138 -14.57 -14.99 -13.72
CA GLU A 138 -15.09 -14.80 -15.08
C GLU A 138 -16.50 -14.16 -15.07
N LYS A 139 -17.32 -14.46 -14.08
CA LYS A 139 -18.64 -13.87 -13.91
C LYS A 139 -18.56 -12.44 -13.37
N LEU A 140 -17.67 -12.19 -12.42
CA LEU A 140 -17.56 -10.90 -11.72
C LEU A 140 -17.01 -9.81 -12.63
N ILE A 141 -16.02 -10.09 -13.48
CA ILE A 141 -15.39 -9.10 -14.36
C ILE A 141 -16.43 -8.36 -15.24
N PRO A 142 -17.26 -9.03 -16.07
CA PRO A 142 -18.27 -8.33 -16.85
C PRO A 142 -19.36 -7.71 -15.98
N LEU A 143 -19.71 -8.33 -14.85
CA LEU A 143 -20.78 -7.87 -13.98
C LEU A 143 -20.45 -6.52 -13.33
N VAL A 144 -19.20 -6.35 -12.85
CA VAL A 144 -18.73 -5.08 -12.27
C VAL A 144 -18.81 -3.96 -13.29
N ARG A 145 -18.29 -4.16 -14.51
CA ARG A 145 -18.37 -3.13 -15.58
C ARG A 145 -19.81 -2.79 -15.92
N LYS A 146 -20.68 -3.79 -16.06
CA LYS A 146 -22.09 -3.60 -16.34
C LYS A 146 -22.80 -2.78 -15.24
N THR A 147 -22.46 -3.03 -13.98
CA THR A 147 -23.10 -2.39 -12.83
C THR A 147 -22.64 -0.95 -12.65
N PHE A 148 -21.34 -0.69 -12.74
CA PHE A 148 -20.77 0.64 -12.43
C PHE A 148 -20.60 1.53 -13.67
N GLY A 149 -20.76 0.99 -14.88
CA GLY A 149 -20.70 1.73 -16.14
C GLY A 149 -19.27 2.17 -16.52
N ASP A 150 -19.16 2.88 -17.65
CA ASP A 150 -17.88 3.20 -18.30
C ASP A 150 -17.07 4.29 -17.59
N LYS A 151 -17.72 5.11 -16.76
CA LYS A 151 -17.04 6.20 -16.03
C LYS A 151 -16.26 5.71 -14.81
N MET A 152 -16.62 4.55 -14.26
CA MET A 152 -15.92 3.97 -13.11
C MET A 152 -14.58 3.39 -13.57
N VAL A 153 -13.49 3.80 -12.92
CA VAL A 153 -12.18 3.17 -13.11
C VAL A 153 -12.17 1.87 -12.32
N ILE A 154 -11.90 0.76 -12.99
CA ILE A 154 -11.99 -0.58 -12.40
C ILE A 154 -10.65 -1.27 -12.50
N SER A 155 -10.20 -1.85 -11.39
CA SER A 155 -9.01 -2.68 -11.30
C SER A 155 -9.33 -3.94 -10.51
N ALA A 156 -8.49 -4.96 -10.66
CA ALA A 156 -8.66 -6.18 -9.90
C ALA A 156 -7.33 -6.76 -9.46
N ASP A 157 -7.36 -7.45 -8.32
CA ASP A 157 -6.21 -8.04 -7.65
C ASP A 157 -6.43 -9.53 -7.43
N ALA A 158 -5.54 -10.34 -7.97
CA ALA A 158 -5.58 -11.78 -7.83
C ALA A 158 -4.77 -12.32 -6.63
N ASN A 159 -3.91 -11.52 -6.01
CA ASN A 159 -2.99 -11.94 -4.95
C ASN A 159 -2.32 -13.29 -5.25
N GLY A 160 -1.72 -13.42 -6.41
CA GLY A 160 -0.98 -14.61 -6.80
C GLY A 160 -1.83 -15.87 -7.02
N SER A 161 -3.07 -15.72 -7.47
CA SER A 161 -3.99 -16.87 -7.58
C SER A 161 -3.69 -17.81 -8.73
N TYR A 162 -3.05 -17.32 -9.80
CA TYR A 162 -3.00 -18.03 -11.09
C TYR A 162 -1.57 -18.40 -11.50
N THR A 163 -1.45 -19.42 -12.35
CA THR A 163 -0.29 -19.58 -13.24
C THR A 163 -0.36 -18.57 -14.39
N ALA A 164 0.73 -18.35 -15.13
CA ALA A 164 0.70 -17.47 -16.31
C ALA A 164 -0.35 -17.93 -17.35
N ALA A 165 -0.50 -19.25 -17.53
CA ALA A 165 -1.47 -19.82 -18.46
C ALA A 165 -2.93 -19.52 -18.09
N GLU A 166 -3.25 -19.46 -16.80
CA GLU A 166 -4.57 -19.14 -16.28
C GLU A 166 -4.79 -17.61 -16.20
N ALA A 167 -3.76 -16.83 -15.85
CA ALA A 167 -3.83 -15.39 -15.72
C ALA A 167 -4.09 -14.68 -17.06
N ILE A 168 -3.50 -15.17 -18.16
CA ILE A 168 -3.62 -14.54 -19.48
C ILE A 168 -5.07 -14.51 -19.98
N PRO A 169 -5.88 -15.58 -19.94
CA PRO A 169 -7.30 -15.52 -20.29
C PRO A 169 -8.09 -14.52 -19.42
N ILE A 170 -7.88 -14.53 -18.12
CA ILE A 170 -8.50 -13.57 -17.18
C ILE A 170 -8.12 -12.12 -17.55
N GLY A 171 -6.84 -11.86 -17.79
CA GLY A 171 -6.36 -10.54 -18.19
C GLY A 171 -6.92 -10.08 -19.55
N LYS A 172 -7.12 -10.99 -20.52
CA LYS A 172 -7.80 -10.69 -21.79
C LYS A 172 -9.25 -10.28 -21.56
N LEU A 173 -9.96 -11.00 -20.69
CA LEU A 173 -11.33 -10.64 -20.32
C LEU A 173 -11.37 -9.26 -19.63
N MET A 174 -10.42 -8.98 -18.73
CA MET A 174 -10.31 -7.65 -18.11
C MET A 174 -10.08 -6.54 -19.16
N GLN A 175 -9.28 -6.79 -20.19
CA GLN A 175 -9.06 -5.84 -21.30
C GLN A 175 -10.36 -5.58 -22.09
N GLU A 176 -11.15 -6.59 -22.39
CA GLU A 176 -12.46 -6.46 -23.08
C GLU A 176 -13.40 -5.56 -22.30
N TYR A 177 -13.34 -5.58 -20.98
CA TYR A 177 -14.14 -4.76 -20.08
C TYR A 177 -13.44 -3.49 -19.59
N ASN A 178 -12.34 -3.07 -20.24
CA ASN A 178 -11.62 -1.81 -20.02
C ASN A 178 -11.19 -1.60 -18.55
N TYR A 179 -10.49 -2.59 -17.97
CA TYR A 179 -9.90 -2.48 -16.66
C TYR A 179 -8.60 -1.68 -16.70
N ALA A 180 -8.30 -0.93 -15.63
CA ALA A 180 -7.15 -0.04 -15.57
C ALA A 180 -5.83 -0.75 -15.29
N PHE A 181 -5.83 -1.75 -14.41
CA PHE A 181 -4.65 -2.60 -14.16
C PHE A 181 -5.05 -3.96 -13.57
N TYR A 182 -4.11 -4.90 -13.68
CA TYR A 182 -4.18 -6.25 -13.12
C TYR A 182 -3.08 -6.43 -12.07
N GLU A 183 -3.48 -6.56 -10.80
CA GLU A 183 -2.57 -6.68 -9.66
C GLU A 183 -2.31 -8.15 -9.35
N GLU A 184 -1.03 -8.49 -9.12
CA GLU A 184 -0.53 -9.81 -8.71
C GLU A 184 -1.22 -11.00 -9.40
N PRO A 185 -1.20 -11.10 -10.74
CA PRO A 185 -1.85 -12.21 -11.45
C PRO A 185 -1.29 -13.58 -11.05
N VAL A 186 0.02 -13.66 -10.82
CA VAL A 186 0.77 -14.85 -10.39
C VAL A 186 1.38 -14.62 -9.00
N PRO A 187 1.84 -15.67 -8.29
CA PRO A 187 2.54 -15.50 -7.02
C PRO A 187 3.61 -14.42 -7.07
N PHE A 188 3.69 -13.61 -6.04
CA PHE A 188 4.42 -12.33 -6.02
C PHE A 188 5.93 -12.44 -6.32
N ASP A 189 6.52 -13.62 -6.11
CA ASP A 189 7.94 -13.94 -6.35
C ASP A 189 8.20 -14.70 -7.67
N TRP A 190 7.15 -14.90 -8.51
CA TRP A 190 7.28 -15.55 -9.82
C TRP A 190 7.46 -14.51 -10.93
N TYR A 191 8.62 -13.87 -10.97
CA TYR A 191 8.87 -12.71 -11.84
C TYR A 191 8.87 -13.03 -13.33
N GLU A 192 9.42 -14.18 -13.74
CA GLU A 192 9.44 -14.63 -15.13
C GLU A 192 8.02 -14.94 -15.63
N GLU A 193 7.20 -15.51 -14.77
CA GLU A 193 5.78 -15.76 -15.08
C GLU A 193 5.00 -14.46 -15.16
N LEU A 194 5.24 -13.51 -14.23
CA LEU A 194 4.67 -12.18 -14.32
C LEU A 194 5.06 -11.47 -15.62
N LYS A 195 6.33 -11.59 -16.03
CA LYS A 195 6.81 -11.06 -17.31
C LYS A 195 6.09 -11.69 -18.48
N THR A 196 5.87 -13.01 -18.46
CA THR A 196 5.11 -13.72 -19.47
C THR A 196 3.67 -13.21 -19.59
N VAL A 197 3.00 -12.96 -18.47
CA VAL A 197 1.66 -12.36 -18.45
C VAL A 197 1.69 -10.93 -19.01
N ALA A 198 2.66 -10.12 -18.58
CA ALA A 198 2.81 -8.74 -19.03
C ALA A 198 3.03 -8.62 -20.54
N ASP A 199 3.82 -9.53 -21.13
CA ASP A 199 4.07 -9.55 -22.58
C ASP A 199 2.84 -9.98 -23.40
N ALA A 200 1.97 -10.80 -22.82
CA ALA A 200 0.76 -11.28 -23.48
C ALA A 200 -0.42 -10.30 -23.43
N LEU A 201 -0.35 -9.28 -22.57
CA LEU A 201 -1.47 -8.37 -22.27
C LEU A 201 -1.09 -6.91 -22.53
N LYS A 202 -2.11 -6.09 -22.82
CA LYS A 202 -1.96 -4.62 -22.94
C LYS A 202 -2.29 -3.88 -21.65
N ILE A 203 -3.07 -4.50 -20.75
CA ILE A 203 -3.40 -3.95 -19.45
C ILE A 203 -2.13 -3.91 -18.59
N PRO A 204 -1.83 -2.83 -17.86
CA PRO A 204 -0.67 -2.77 -17.00
C PRO A 204 -0.74 -3.80 -15.86
N MET A 205 0.38 -4.47 -15.59
CA MET A 205 0.55 -5.28 -14.38
C MET A 205 0.92 -4.37 -13.22
N ALA A 206 0.41 -4.68 -12.04
CA ALA A 206 0.77 -4.04 -10.78
C ALA A 206 1.31 -5.08 -9.79
N LEU A 207 2.38 -4.74 -9.06
CA LEU A 207 3.03 -5.64 -8.11
C LEU A 207 3.74 -4.85 -7.02
N GLY A 208 3.87 -5.45 -5.83
CA GLY A 208 4.83 -4.99 -4.85
C GLY A 208 4.40 -5.00 -3.40
N GLU A 209 3.16 -5.35 -3.08
CA GLU A 209 2.68 -5.36 -1.70
C GLU A 209 3.46 -6.33 -0.78
N GLN A 210 3.95 -7.44 -1.34
CA GLN A 210 4.71 -8.46 -0.63
C GLN A 210 6.22 -8.40 -0.89
N GLU A 211 6.67 -7.53 -1.82
CA GLU A 211 8.06 -7.51 -2.27
C GLU A 211 9.01 -6.93 -1.21
N PRO A 212 10.00 -7.69 -0.70
CA PRO A 212 10.90 -7.21 0.33
C PRO A 212 12.20 -6.58 -0.21
N SER A 213 12.48 -6.70 -1.52
CA SER A 213 13.78 -6.39 -2.09
C SER A 213 13.76 -5.25 -3.11
N THR A 214 14.56 -4.21 -2.86
CA THR A 214 14.81 -3.14 -3.85
C THR A 214 15.42 -3.71 -5.14
N HIS A 215 16.20 -4.80 -5.06
CA HIS A 215 16.80 -5.44 -6.23
C HIS A 215 15.75 -6.09 -7.12
N ASN A 216 14.75 -6.71 -6.53
CA ASN A 216 13.64 -7.33 -7.27
C ASN A 216 12.77 -6.26 -7.95
N PHE A 217 12.47 -5.15 -7.27
CA PHE A 217 11.83 -3.99 -7.93
C PHE A 217 12.62 -3.49 -9.14
N ARG A 218 13.96 -3.45 -9.02
CA ARG A 218 14.82 -3.09 -10.17
C ARG A 218 14.66 -4.06 -11.33
N TRP A 219 14.57 -5.36 -11.02
CA TRP A 219 14.40 -6.40 -12.06
C TRP A 219 13.06 -6.25 -12.80
N VAL A 220 11.93 -6.18 -12.05
CA VAL A 220 10.59 -6.09 -12.67
C VAL A 220 10.41 -4.80 -13.46
N LEU A 221 10.99 -3.71 -13.02
CA LEU A 221 10.99 -2.42 -13.72
C LEU A 221 11.86 -2.47 -14.99
N ALA A 222 13.10 -2.95 -14.90
CA ALA A 222 14.04 -3.02 -16.03
C ALA A 222 13.56 -3.97 -17.13
N ASN A 223 12.86 -5.06 -16.76
CA ASN A 223 12.30 -6.01 -17.71
C ASN A 223 10.89 -5.62 -18.20
N ASN A 224 10.38 -4.46 -17.81
CA ASN A 224 9.02 -4.00 -18.15
C ASN A 224 7.93 -5.03 -17.77
N ALA A 225 8.13 -5.75 -16.66
CA ALA A 225 7.15 -6.72 -16.16
C ALA A 225 5.98 -6.04 -15.43
N VAL A 226 6.14 -4.78 -15.02
CA VAL A 226 5.10 -3.98 -14.37
C VAL A 226 4.95 -2.60 -14.98
N GLY A 227 3.74 -2.07 -14.97
CA GLY A 227 3.42 -0.67 -15.26
C GLY A 227 3.24 0.16 -13.98
N ILE A 228 2.97 -0.52 -12.86
CA ILE A 228 2.66 0.10 -11.58
C ILE A 228 3.42 -0.64 -10.48
N VAL A 229 4.13 0.11 -9.63
CA VAL A 229 4.76 -0.43 -8.40
C VAL A 229 3.87 -0.14 -7.19
N GLN A 230 3.72 -1.12 -6.30
CA GLN A 230 2.77 -1.08 -5.18
C GLN A 230 3.43 -1.45 -3.84
N GLN A 231 4.65 -1.00 -3.61
CA GLN A 231 5.35 -1.24 -2.35
C GLN A 231 4.50 -0.78 -1.15
N ASP A 232 4.34 -1.65 -0.16
CA ASP A 232 3.73 -1.31 1.13
C ASP A 232 4.79 -0.69 2.05
N MET A 233 4.53 0.48 2.61
CA MET A 233 5.51 1.20 3.43
C MET A 233 5.92 0.45 4.69
N PHE A 234 5.06 -0.38 5.24
CA PHE A 234 5.39 -1.18 6.41
C PHE A 234 6.09 -2.47 6.02
N TYR A 235 5.58 -3.17 5.01
CA TYR A 235 6.13 -4.47 4.59
C TYR A 235 7.49 -4.32 3.90
N PHE A 236 7.73 -3.19 3.27
CA PHE A 236 8.99 -2.89 2.60
C PHE A 236 10.01 -2.16 3.47
N GLY A 237 9.69 -1.82 4.71
CA GLY A 237 10.64 -1.29 5.69
C GLY A 237 10.77 0.23 5.75
N GLY A 238 9.70 0.96 5.40
CA GLY A 238 9.59 2.38 5.64
C GLY A 238 9.52 3.26 4.39
N MET A 239 9.28 4.53 4.62
CA MET A 239 9.08 5.55 3.58
C MET A 239 10.36 5.82 2.78
N VAL A 240 11.53 5.86 3.43
CA VAL A 240 12.83 6.06 2.76
C VAL A 240 13.06 4.99 1.68
N ARG A 241 12.83 3.74 2.02
CA ARG A 241 12.97 2.63 1.08
C ARG A 241 11.94 2.72 -0.05
N CYS A 242 10.69 3.04 0.28
CA CYS A 242 9.62 3.22 -0.71
C CYS A 242 9.91 4.38 -1.68
N MET A 243 10.49 5.49 -1.22
CA MET A 243 10.90 6.61 -2.06
C MET A 243 11.94 6.19 -3.11
N ARG A 244 12.86 5.29 -2.76
CA ARG A 244 13.85 4.76 -3.74
C ARG A 244 13.15 3.99 -4.87
N VAL A 245 12.14 3.18 -4.55
CA VAL A 245 11.35 2.45 -5.56
C VAL A 245 10.53 3.41 -6.42
N ALA A 246 9.86 4.40 -5.80
CA ALA A 246 9.09 5.41 -6.53
C ALA A 246 9.96 6.17 -7.54
N ARG A 247 11.19 6.59 -7.14
CA ARG A 247 12.14 7.26 -8.03
C ARG A 247 12.63 6.35 -9.17
N MET A 248 12.89 5.06 -8.91
CA MET A 248 13.22 4.11 -9.97
C MET A 248 12.09 3.96 -10.98
N ALA A 249 10.85 3.88 -10.52
CA ALA A 249 9.67 3.81 -11.36
C ALA A 249 9.46 5.10 -12.16
N GLU A 250 9.64 6.27 -11.54
CA GLU A 250 9.55 7.59 -12.19
C GLU A 250 10.49 7.72 -13.39
N VAL A 251 11.77 7.38 -13.23
CA VAL A 251 12.77 7.42 -14.30
C VAL A 251 12.36 6.58 -15.52
N LEU A 252 11.59 5.52 -15.30
CA LEU A 252 11.10 4.62 -16.35
C LEU A 252 9.67 4.95 -16.82
N GLY A 253 9.11 6.09 -16.37
CA GLY A 253 7.75 6.51 -16.71
C GLY A 253 6.66 5.59 -16.14
N LYS A 254 6.95 4.86 -15.05
CA LYS A 254 6.01 3.96 -14.39
C LYS A 254 5.33 4.65 -13.20
N GLN A 255 4.10 4.26 -12.92
CA GLN A 255 3.32 4.80 -11.80
C GLN A 255 3.69 4.11 -10.48
N CYS A 256 3.48 4.85 -9.39
CA CYS A 256 3.57 4.35 -8.03
C CYS A 256 2.19 4.50 -7.36
N ILE A 257 1.57 3.37 -6.99
CA ILE A 257 0.30 3.29 -6.29
C ILE A 257 0.53 2.38 -5.07
N PRO A 258 1.06 2.90 -3.96
CA PRO A 258 1.43 2.06 -2.83
C PRO A 258 0.24 1.28 -2.31
N HIS A 259 0.46 0.00 -1.99
CA HIS A 259 -0.46 -0.79 -1.19
C HIS A 259 -0.53 -0.24 0.24
N ILE A 260 -1.67 -0.38 0.89
CA ILE A 260 -1.82 -0.08 2.30
C ILE A 260 -2.65 -1.16 3.01
N SER A 261 -2.01 -1.85 3.94
CA SER A 261 -2.65 -2.88 4.76
C SER A 261 -3.30 -2.32 6.02
N SER A 262 -3.05 -1.06 6.36
CA SER A 262 -3.50 -0.42 7.59
C SER A 262 -4.53 0.70 7.35
N THR A 263 -5.21 1.07 8.43
CA THR A 263 -6.08 2.23 8.53
C THR A 263 -5.51 3.22 9.56
N GLY A 264 -6.18 4.34 9.83
CA GLY A 264 -5.76 5.29 10.85
C GLY A 264 -4.41 5.94 10.56
N LEU A 265 -3.48 5.92 11.54
CA LEU A 265 -2.17 6.58 11.40
C LEU A 265 -1.32 6.03 10.25
N GLY A 266 -1.40 4.74 9.97
CA GLY A 266 -0.69 4.13 8.84
C GLY A 266 -1.19 4.65 7.50
N TYR A 267 -2.49 4.89 7.37
CA TYR A 267 -3.06 5.50 6.18
C TYR A 267 -2.57 6.95 5.99
N LEU A 268 -2.44 7.73 7.07
CA LEU A 268 -1.87 9.09 7.02
C LEU A 268 -0.43 9.06 6.51
N TYR A 269 0.35 8.06 6.92
CA TYR A 269 1.72 7.88 6.47
C TYR A 269 1.79 7.65 4.95
N MET A 270 0.90 6.81 4.42
CA MET A 270 0.74 6.61 2.98
C MET A 270 0.30 7.90 2.27
N MET A 271 -0.63 8.67 2.83
CA MET A 271 -1.07 9.94 2.24
C MET A 271 0.11 10.92 2.09
N HIS A 272 0.96 11.06 3.11
CA HIS A 272 2.17 11.90 3.02
C HIS A 272 3.14 11.41 1.94
N PHE A 273 3.34 10.10 1.82
CA PHE A 273 4.15 9.52 0.76
C PHE A 273 3.60 9.83 -0.62
N VAL A 274 2.33 9.54 -0.87
CA VAL A 274 1.67 9.82 -2.16
C VAL A 274 1.71 11.30 -2.49
N SER A 275 1.53 12.17 -1.49
CA SER A 275 1.59 13.62 -1.70
C SER A 275 2.96 14.11 -2.19
N ALA A 276 4.01 13.37 -1.89
CA ALA A 276 5.41 13.74 -2.11
C ALA A 276 6.05 13.15 -3.38
N ILE A 277 5.34 12.32 -4.12
CA ILE A 277 5.88 11.68 -5.34
C ILE A 277 5.21 12.21 -6.62
N PRO A 278 5.98 12.53 -7.68
CA PRO A 278 5.42 13.09 -8.91
C PRO A 278 4.75 12.04 -9.80
N ASN A 279 5.12 10.77 -9.67
CA ASN A 279 4.61 9.65 -10.46
C ASN A 279 3.50 8.86 -9.74
N ALA A 280 2.81 9.47 -8.79
CA ALA A 280 1.63 8.88 -8.16
C ALA A 280 0.59 8.51 -9.21
N GLY A 281 -0.08 7.38 -9.04
CA GLY A 281 -1.24 7.03 -9.85
C GLY A 281 -2.41 7.97 -9.58
N LEU A 282 -3.45 7.88 -10.43
CA LEU A 282 -4.62 8.75 -10.29
C LEU A 282 -5.47 8.44 -9.06
N TYR A 283 -5.57 7.16 -8.69
CA TYR A 283 -6.36 6.70 -7.54
C TYR A 283 -5.51 5.83 -6.62
N HIS A 284 -5.75 5.95 -5.32
CA HIS A 284 -5.00 5.22 -4.29
C HIS A 284 -5.92 4.42 -3.38
N GLU A 285 -5.39 3.38 -2.76
CA GLU A 285 -6.15 2.44 -1.95
C GLU A 285 -6.86 3.14 -0.78
N PHE A 286 -8.12 2.78 -0.58
CA PHE A 286 -8.93 3.26 0.51
C PHE A 286 -9.84 2.13 0.98
N LYS A 287 -9.80 1.84 2.26
CA LYS A 287 -10.64 0.81 2.88
C LYS A 287 -11.65 1.41 3.85
N GLU A 288 -11.33 2.50 4.46
CA GLU A 288 -12.11 3.29 5.41
C GLU A 288 -11.16 3.96 6.41
N PHE A 289 -11.50 5.14 6.92
CA PHE A 289 -10.88 5.67 8.12
C PHE A 289 -11.57 5.05 9.33
N ASN A 290 -10.87 4.13 10.01
CA ASN A 290 -11.31 3.64 11.29
C ASN A 290 -11.06 4.72 12.35
N ASN A 291 -12.15 5.21 12.97
CA ASN A 291 -12.12 6.23 14.01
C ASN A 291 -11.73 5.68 15.41
N ASP A 292 -11.23 4.44 15.50
CA ASP A 292 -10.86 3.80 16.78
C ASP A 292 -9.61 4.42 17.43
N LEU A 293 -8.87 5.25 16.70
CA LEU A 293 -7.74 5.99 17.25
C LEU A 293 -8.18 7.41 17.58
N PRO A 294 -8.08 7.82 18.84
CA PRO A 294 -8.47 9.16 19.27
C PRO A 294 -7.41 10.18 18.87
N TYR A 295 -7.54 10.71 17.67
CA TYR A 295 -6.74 11.84 17.20
C TYR A 295 -7.61 12.88 16.51
N THR A 296 -7.13 14.12 16.47
CA THR A 296 -7.74 15.25 15.77
C THR A 296 -6.85 15.71 14.64
N CYS A 297 -7.45 16.17 13.54
CA CYS A 297 -6.76 16.80 12.42
C CYS A 297 -7.44 18.14 12.10
N GLU A 298 -6.70 19.24 12.21
CA GLU A 298 -7.25 20.58 11.98
C GLU A 298 -7.29 20.95 10.48
N THR A 299 -6.47 20.29 9.66
CA THR A 299 -6.24 20.67 8.25
C THR A 299 -6.92 19.76 7.24
N SER A 300 -7.52 18.66 7.70
CA SER A 300 -8.26 17.69 6.89
C SER A 300 -9.39 17.05 7.68
N THR A 301 -10.50 16.76 7.04
CA THR A 301 -11.59 15.96 7.62
C THR A 301 -11.24 14.48 7.71
N LEU A 302 -10.19 14.04 7.01
CA LEU A 302 -9.78 12.64 6.84
C LEU A 302 -10.91 11.75 6.27
N ARG A 303 -11.82 12.34 5.54
CA ARG A 303 -12.92 11.66 4.86
C ARG A 303 -12.89 12.02 3.38
N SER A 304 -13.30 11.09 2.55
CA SER A 304 -13.51 11.38 1.14
C SER A 304 -14.65 12.39 0.96
N ASP A 305 -14.43 13.31 0.06
CA ASP A 305 -15.44 14.29 -0.34
C ASP A 305 -16.41 13.69 -1.39
N ASN A 306 -17.30 14.54 -1.92
CA ASN A 306 -18.27 14.11 -2.94
C ASN A 306 -17.64 13.69 -4.27
N GLU A 307 -16.37 13.99 -4.49
CA GLU A 307 -15.59 13.56 -5.66
C GLU A 307 -14.73 12.32 -5.38
N GLY A 308 -14.84 11.73 -4.18
CA GLY A 308 -14.06 10.56 -3.79
C GLY A 308 -12.59 10.88 -3.55
N ALA A 309 -12.30 12.06 -3.00
CA ALA A 309 -10.94 12.51 -2.74
C ALA A 309 -10.76 12.92 -1.27
N ILE A 310 -9.54 12.76 -0.75
CA ILE A 310 -9.18 13.08 0.64
C ILE A 310 -8.06 14.11 0.63
N LYS A 311 -8.25 15.21 1.37
CA LYS A 311 -7.22 16.22 1.55
C LYS A 311 -6.11 15.71 2.45
N VAL A 312 -4.86 15.83 2.00
CA VAL A 312 -3.68 15.45 2.80
C VAL A 312 -3.51 16.41 3.96
N PRO A 313 -3.27 15.94 5.20
CA PRO A 313 -2.94 16.80 6.33
C PRO A 313 -1.71 17.65 6.06
N THR A 314 -1.74 18.92 6.44
CA THR A 314 -0.63 19.87 6.22
C THR A 314 0.05 20.31 7.51
N GLY A 315 -0.42 19.87 8.68
CA GLY A 315 0.21 20.17 9.97
C GLY A 315 1.57 19.47 10.15
N PRO A 316 2.32 19.84 11.21
CA PRO A 316 3.61 19.26 11.52
C PRO A 316 3.56 17.74 11.74
N GLY A 317 4.57 17.04 11.28
CA GLY A 317 4.63 15.57 11.34
C GLY A 317 3.53 14.94 10.48
N LEU A 318 2.73 14.07 11.08
CA LEU A 318 1.52 13.48 10.46
C LEU A 318 0.38 14.48 10.27
N GLY A 319 0.48 15.68 10.87
CA GLY A 319 -0.58 16.66 10.84
C GLY A 319 -1.77 16.36 11.73
N VAL A 320 -1.59 15.48 12.72
CA VAL A 320 -2.62 15.10 13.69
C VAL A 320 -2.12 15.21 15.13
N THR A 321 -3.04 15.43 16.06
CA THR A 321 -2.79 15.40 17.51
C THR A 321 -3.44 14.15 18.09
N ILE A 322 -2.63 13.26 18.64
CA ILE A 322 -3.13 12.04 19.31
C ILE A 322 -3.52 12.42 20.73
N ASP A 323 -4.67 11.91 21.22
CA ASP A 323 -5.13 12.13 22.58
C ASP A 323 -4.08 11.65 23.61
N PRO A 324 -3.55 12.54 24.47
CA PRO A 324 -2.58 12.17 25.50
C PRO A 324 -3.12 11.08 26.46
N ALA A 325 -4.41 11.06 26.75
CA ALA A 325 -5.02 10.04 27.59
C ALA A 325 -5.02 8.65 26.93
N TYR A 326 -5.06 8.60 25.60
CA TYR A 326 -4.87 7.35 24.86
C TYR A 326 -3.42 6.87 24.96
N LEU A 327 -2.44 7.76 24.77
CA LEU A 327 -1.02 7.43 24.87
C LEU A 327 -0.65 6.94 26.27
N ALA A 328 -1.21 7.53 27.32
CA ALA A 328 -0.94 7.16 28.71
C ALA A 328 -1.39 5.72 29.09
N LYS A 329 -2.27 5.13 28.29
CA LYS A 329 -2.73 3.74 28.48
C LYS A 329 -1.80 2.68 27.90
N HIS A 330 -0.76 3.10 27.18
CA HIS A 330 0.13 2.20 26.44
C HIS A 330 1.44 1.99 27.21
N THR A 331 1.99 0.78 27.05
CA THR A 331 3.28 0.43 27.67
C THR A 331 4.41 1.19 26.99
N VAL A 332 5.22 1.87 27.80
CA VAL A 332 6.48 2.45 27.30
C VAL A 332 7.50 1.33 27.15
N VAL A 333 8.02 1.15 25.94
CA VAL A 333 9.15 0.26 25.68
C VAL A 333 10.39 0.93 26.28
N LYS A 334 10.94 0.34 27.33
CA LYS A 334 12.24 0.76 27.88
C LYS A 334 13.31 -0.08 27.21
N GLY A 335 14.29 0.58 26.60
CA GLY A 335 15.49 -0.05 26.08
C GLY A 335 16.38 -0.63 27.17
#